data_6bd39350322b25c96d57cfec5c6db393
#
_entry.id   6bd39350322b25c96d57cfec5c6db393
#
_cell.length_a   1.000
_cell.length_b   1.000
_cell.length_c   1.000
_cell.angle_alpha   90.00
_cell.angle_beta   90.00
_cell.angle_gamma   90.00
#
_symmetry.space_group_name_H-M   'P 1'
#
loop_
_entity.id
_entity.type
_entity.pdbx_description
1 polymer ?
#
loop_
_entity_poly.entity_id
_entity_poly.type
_entity_poly.pdbx_seq_one_letter_code
_entity_poly.pdbx_strand_id
1 'polypeptide(L)'
;MDNPDFEGQDMKAIISWIATQPEVALDSPGDPRIGMVGASYGGGIHLVTAAIDPRVDAIVPTVAWNNFNTSLDKNGAPKTSWGILLTAALLLTGARVNPHIYPALVTTLLTGAVSPSDQDFLDERSPSELVNQISAPTLLIQGTVDNLFTLAEADVTAKALIAHGVPTKVVWFCGGHGGCISSVNDGEVVERAAMDWLNRYVKRDGSVVTGPQFEWVDQNGTKFSSNMYPVPTGTPLTTSSSVGQTLPLRLFFGGSGPNFRAFEAGLFNGASAFLSGAEATNAVELTLPAQATTTYIVGAPELEFTYSGTGSSRHVYAQLVDDTTGLVLGNHVTPIPVTLDGATHTVRIPLEMVAHTLAPRETVTLQLVASAVEYQALWSSGELNVSSIRLTLPTADAAAVTQTSASQLVA
;
A
#
# COMPACT_ATOMS: atom_id res chain seq x y z
N MET A 1 8.53 -17.82 -4.78
CA MET A 1 8.15 -16.86 -3.72
C MET A 1 6.73 -17.16 -3.29
N ASP A 2 6.55 -17.60 -2.05
CA ASP A 2 5.26 -17.77 -1.35
C ASP A 2 4.18 -18.58 -2.07
N ASN A 3 4.63 -19.50 -2.91
CA ASN A 3 3.70 -20.41 -3.58
C ASN A 3 3.22 -21.47 -2.57
N PRO A 4 1.91 -21.72 -2.45
CA PRO A 4 1.36 -22.69 -1.50
C PRO A 4 1.84 -24.11 -1.73
N ASP A 5 2.20 -24.48 -2.97
CA ASP A 5 2.65 -25.81 -3.36
C ASP A 5 4.16 -26.04 -3.17
N PHE A 6 4.93 -24.97 -2.92
CA PHE A 6 6.38 -25.04 -2.71
C PHE A 6 6.76 -24.50 -1.32
N GLU A 7 7.01 -23.20 -1.19
CA GLU A 7 7.42 -22.61 0.09
C GLU A 7 6.37 -22.81 1.19
N GLY A 8 5.08 -22.83 0.83
CA GLY A 8 4.01 -23.18 1.79
C GLY A 8 4.16 -24.61 2.32
N GLN A 9 4.55 -25.59 1.51
CA GLN A 9 4.81 -26.94 1.96
C GLN A 9 6.09 -27.04 2.79
N ASP A 10 7.12 -26.26 2.46
CA ASP A 10 8.33 -26.15 3.29
C ASP A 10 7.99 -25.64 4.69
N MET A 11 7.12 -24.63 4.78
CA MET A 11 6.65 -24.12 6.08
C MET A 11 5.89 -25.19 6.88
N LYS A 12 5.03 -25.99 6.25
CA LYS A 12 4.36 -27.13 6.94
C LYS A 12 5.36 -28.17 7.45
N ALA A 13 6.41 -28.44 6.68
CA ALA A 13 7.48 -29.34 7.11
C ALA A 13 8.25 -28.77 8.31
N ILE A 14 8.55 -27.46 8.30
CA ILE A 14 9.19 -26.75 9.41
C ILE A 14 8.29 -26.81 10.66
N ILE A 15 7.00 -26.53 10.55
CA ILE A 15 6.03 -26.62 11.67
C ILE A 15 6.01 -28.04 12.25
N SER A 16 6.01 -29.05 11.38
CA SER A 16 6.05 -30.46 11.81
C SER A 16 7.35 -30.81 12.53
N TRP A 17 8.49 -30.27 12.06
CA TRP A 17 9.78 -30.44 12.75
C TRP A 17 9.79 -29.71 14.10
N ILE A 18 9.26 -28.48 14.19
CA ILE A 18 9.13 -27.72 15.45
C ILE A 18 8.36 -28.56 16.48
N ALA A 19 7.29 -29.24 16.09
CA ALA A 19 6.48 -30.08 16.96
C ALA A 19 7.26 -31.27 17.57
N THR A 20 8.42 -31.64 17.03
CA THR A 20 9.29 -32.69 17.55
C THR A 20 10.31 -32.18 18.58
N GLN A 21 10.43 -30.86 18.76
CA GLN A 21 11.43 -30.29 19.65
C GLN A 21 10.95 -30.33 21.11
N PRO A 22 11.74 -30.79 22.06
CA PRO A 22 11.31 -31.03 23.45
C PRO A 22 10.98 -29.75 24.22
N GLU A 23 11.50 -28.59 23.77
CA GLU A 23 11.28 -27.30 24.40
C GLU A 23 10.00 -26.60 23.92
N VAL A 24 9.34 -27.12 22.90
CA VAL A 24 8.18 -26.49 22.27
C VAL A 24 6.91 -26.88 22.99
N ALA A 25 6.10 -25.90 23.36
CA ALA A 25 4.76 -26.14 23.85
C ALA A 25 3.86 -26.69 22.73
N LEU A 26 3.15 -27.76 23.00
CA LEU A 26 2.20 -28.36 22.06
C LEU A 26 0.77 -28.15 22.57
N ASP A 27 -0.14 -27.82 21.65
CA ASP A 27 -1.58 -27.79 21.91
C ASP A 27 -2.20 -29.19 21.82
N SER A 28 -1.66 -30.01 20.94
CA SER A 28 -1.96 -31.44 20.83
C SER A 28 -0.75 -32.19 20.22
N PRO A 29 -0.71 -33.53 20.19
CA PRO A 29 0.38 -34.26 19.55
C PRO A 29 0.57 -33.83 18.08
N GLY A 30 1.76 -33.29 17.76
CA GLY A 30 2.10 -32.82 16.43
C GLY A 30 1.62 -31.38 16.08
N ASP A 31 1.06 -30.69 17.07
CA ASP A 31 0.50 -29.34 16.93
C ASP A 31 1.26 -28.37 17.85
N PRO A 32 2.32 -27.74 17.36
CA PRO A 32 3.13 -26.82 18.15
C PRO A 32 2.43 -25.47 18.31
N ARG A 33 2.53 -24.87 19.48
CA ARG A 33 2.02 -23.53 19.74
C ARG A 33 2.94 -22.50 19.12
N ILE A 34 2.52 -21.91 17.99
CA ILE A 34 3.35 -21.03 17.17
C ILE A 34 2.61 -19.78 16.71
N GLY A 35 3.37 -18.69 16.64
CA GLY A 35 2.98 -17.48 15.91
C GLY A 35 4.02 -17.13 14.86
N MET A 36 3.60 -16.44 13.82
CA MET A 36 4.49 -16.02 12.74
C MET A 36 4.55 -14.50 12.66
N VAL A 37 5.77 -13.94 12.63
CA VAL A 37 6.03 -12.50 12.50
C VAL A 37 7.04 -12.28 11.40
N GLY A 38 6.76 -11.40 10.46
CA GLY A 38 7.69 -11.06 9.39
C GLY A 38 7.15 -10.02 8.44
N ALA A 39 8.08 -9.42 7.71
CA ALA A 39 7.78 -8.33 6.80
C ALA A 39 8.01 -8.72 5.34
N SER A 40 7.30 -8.05 4.43
CA SER A 40 7.44 -8.22 2.98
C SER A 40 7.27 -9.69 2.59
N TYR A 41 8.27 -10.33 2.00
CA TYR A 41 8.30 -11.76 1.72
C TYR A 41 7.89 -12.61 2.94
N GLY A 42 8.43 -12.28 4.15
CA GLY A 42 8.03 -12.94 5.39
C GLY A 42 6.55 -12.73 5.76
N GLY A 43 5.96 -11.60 5.41
CA GLY A 43 4.54 -11.33 5.62
C GLY A 43 3.65 -12.13 4.67
N GLY A 44 4.04 -12.24 3.40
CA GLY A 44 3.33 -13.03 2.38
C GLY A 44 3.27 -14.51 2.74
N ILE A 45 4.42 -15.12 3.13
CA ILE A 45 4.44 -16.53 3.50
C ILE A 45 3.60 -16.83 4.75
N HIS A 46 3.39 -15.85 5.65
CA HIS A 46 2.50 -16.03 6.81
C HIS A 46 1.05 -16.18 6.37
N LEU A 47 0.58 -15.35 5.44
CA LEU A 47 -0.78 -15.42 4.90
C LEU A 47 -1.01 -16.75 4.19
N VAL A 48 -0.05 -17.19 3.36
CA VAL A 48 -0.12 -18.48 2.68
C VAL A 48 -0.11 -19.63 3.71
N THR A 49 0.84 -19.63 4.65
CA THR A 49 0.97 -20.72 5.63
C THR A 49 -0.25 -20.86 6.50
N ALA A 50 -0.76 -19.74 7.05
CA ALA A 50 -1.94 -19.77 7.92
C ALA A 50 -3.22 -20.21 7.19
N ALA A 51 -3.27 -20.03 5.86
CA ALA A 51 -4.37 -20.51 5.04
C ALA A 51 -4.34 -22.03 4.82
N ILE A 52 -3.13 -22.63 4.70
CA ILE A 52 -2.98 -24.04 4.35
C ILE A 52 -2.57 -24.95 5.52
N ASP A 53 -2.27 -24.36 6.69
CA ASP A 53 -1.92 -25.10 7.91
C ASP A 53 -2.65 -24.55 9.13
N PRO A 54 -3.68 -25.24 9.65
CA PRO A 54 -4.48 -24.78 10.78
C PRO A 54 -3.76 -24.80 12.14
N ARG A 55 -2.51 -25.27 12.20
CA ARG A 55 -1.69 -25.30 13.42
C ARG A 55 -1.07 -23.94 13.77
N VAL A 56 -1.23 -22.93 12.89
CA VAL A 56 -0.75 -21.58 13.17
C VAL A 56 -1.72 -20.87 14.12
N ASP A 57 -1.25 -20.48 15.32
CA ASP A 57 -2.10 -19.86 16.34
C ASP A 57 -2.34 -18.36 16.12
N ALA A 58 -1.39 -17.63 15.54
CA ALA A 58 -1.55 -16.22 15.19
C ALA A 58 -0.50 -15.78 14.17
N ILE A 59 -0.83 -14.76 13.36
CA ILE A 59 0.10 -14.19 12.40
C ILE A 59 0.15 -12.66 12.51
N VAL A 60 1.35 -12.11 12.21
CA VAL A 60 1.63 -10.68 12.14
C VAL A 60 2.32 -10.37 10.81
N PRO A 61 1.59 -10.45 9.67
CA PRO A 61 2.14 -10.05 8.39
C PRO A 61 2.31 -8.52 8.34
N THR A 62 3.54 -8.09 8.05
CA THR A 62 3.91 -6.68 7.97
C THR A 62 4.31 -6.34 6.53
N VAL A 63 3.80 -5.24 5.98
CA VAL A 63 4.06 -4.73 4.62
C VAL A 63 3.99 -5.84 3.58
N ALA A 64 2.92 -6.64 3.65
CA ALA A 64 2.67 -7.77 2.76
C ALA A 64 1.66 -7.39 1.66
N TRP A 65 1.55 -8.27 0.67
CA TRP A 65 0.58 -8.14 -0.42
C TRP A 65 -0.62 -9.06 -0.23
N ASN A 66 -1.72 -8.69 -0.82
CA ASN A 66 -2.86 -9.58 -1.05
C ASN A 66 -2.76 -10.23 -2.43
N ASN A 67 -2.46 -9.42 -3.45
CA ASN A 67 -2.29 -9.88 -4.81
C ASN A 67 -1.10 -9.19 -5.49
N PHE A 68 -0.21 -9.98 -6.11
CA PHE A 68 0.96 -9.44 -6.80
C PHE A 68 0.61 -8.65 -8.06
N ASN A 69 -0.46 -9.00 -8.78
CA ASN A 69 -0.86 -8.24 -9.96
C ASN A 69 -1.35 -6.84 -9.55
N THR A 70 -2.20 -6.72 -8.50
CA THR A 70 -2.61 -5.41 -8.01
C THR A 70 -1.47 -4.60 -7.42
N SER A 71 -0.43 -5.28 -6.93
CA SER A 71 0.76 -4.64 -6.36
C SER A 71 1.78 -4.22 -7.41
N LEU A 72 2.10 -5.08 -8.39
CA LEU A 72 3.20 -4.89 -9.33
C LEU A 72 2.76 -4.45 -10.74
N ASP A 73 1.49 -4.69 -11.10
CA ASP A 73 0.88 -4.31 -12.39
C ASP A 73 -0.42 -3.52 -12.15
N LYS A 74 -0.32 -2.46 -11.38
CA LYS A 74 -1.47 -1.65 -10.96
C LYS A 74 -2.20 -1.07 -12.17
N ASN A 75 -3.48 -1.43 -12.35
CA ASN A 75 -4.31 -0.97 -13.46
C ASN A 75 -3.66 -1.19 -14.85
N GLY A 76 -2.86 -2.24 -15.00
CA GLY A 76 -2.12 -2.55 -16.23
C GLY A 76 -0.89 -1.67 -16.46
N ALA A 77 -0.42 -0.98 -15.43
CA ALA A 77 0.85 -0.25 -15.43
C ALA A 77 1.86 -0.98 -14.52
N PRO A 78 2.91 -1.59 -15.07
CA PRO A 78 3.89 -2.28 -14.25
C PRO A 78 4.76 -1.32 -13.47
N LYS A 79 5.00 -1.63 -12.19
CA LYS A 79 5.95 -0.92 -11.31
C LYS A 79 7.40 -1.25 -11.70
N THR A 80 7.84 -0.73 -12.82
CA THR A 80 9.12 -1.08 -13.44
C THR A 80 10.32 -0.74 -12.56
N SER A 81 10.27 0.36 -11.81
CA SER A 81 11.35 0.73 -10.88
C SER A 81 11.51 -0.30 -9.78
N TRP A 82 10.42 -0.81 -9.21
CA TRP A 82 10.45 -1.89 -8.24
C TRP A 82 10.90 -3.22 -8.84
N GLY A 83 10.45 -3.55 -10.05
CA GLY A 83 10.90 -4.74 -10.77
C GLY A 83 12.42 -4.77 -10.95
N ILE A 84 13.02 -3.63 -11.35
CA ILE A 84 14.47 -3.47 -11.49
C ILE A 84 15.18 -3.59 -10.13
N LEU A 85 14.69 -2.87 -9.11
CA LEU A 85 15.31 -2.84 -7.78
C LEU A 85 15.31 -4.23 -7.12
N LEU A 86 14.16 -4.92 -7.13
CA LEU A 86 14.04 -6.26 -6.55
C LEU A 86 14.93 -7.27 -7.30
N THR A 87 14.96 -7.21 -8.64
CA THR A 87 15.81 -8.11 -9.44
C THR A 87 17.29 -7.84 -9.17
N ALA A 88 17.69 -6.57 -9.06
CA ALA A 88 19.07 -6.21 -8.72
C ALA A 88 19.46 -6.72 -7.31
N ALA A 89 18.57 -6.58 -6.32
CA ALA A 89 18.79 -7.10 -4.98
C ALA A 89 18.97 -8.62 -4.96
N LEU A 90 18.15 -9.35 -5.72
CA LEU A 90 18.27 -10.81 -5.86
C LEU A 90 19.60 -11.22 -6.48
N LEU A 91 20.07 -10.50 -7.51
CA LEU A 91 21.37 -10.75 -8.14
C LEU A 91 22.53 -10.50 -7.18
N LEU A 92 22.49 -9.39 -6.45
CA LEU A 92 23.55 -8.99 -5.51
C LEU A 92 23.66 -9.95 -4.31
N THR A 93 22.55 -10.53 -3.87
CA THR A 93 22.54 -11.51 -2.77
C THR A 93 22.91 -12.93 -3.22
N GLY A 94 23.09 -13.17 -4.52
CA GLY A 94 23.37 -14.49 -5.08
C GLY A 94 22.17 -15.45 -4.98
N ALA A 95 20.95 -14.91 -4.88
CA ALA A 95 19.74 -15.71 -4.81
C ALA A 95 19.55 -16.56 -6.07
N ARG A 96 19.08 -17.80 -5.89
CA ARG A 96 18.67 -18.67 -7.01
C ARG A 96 17.28 -18.26 -7.47
N VAL A 97 17.24 -17.34 -8.40
CA VAL A 97 15.98 -16.80 -8.94
C VAL A 97 15.41 -17.78 -9.97
N ASN A 98 14.08 -17.91 -9.99
CA ASN A 98 13.40 -18.64 -11.06
C ASN A 98 13.81 -18.02 -12.42
N PRO A 99 14.31 -18.82 -13.37
CA PRO A 99 14.78 -18.34 -14.67
C PRO A 99 13.73 -17.53 -15.47
N HIS A 100 12.46 -17.72 -15.17
CA HIS A 100 11.33 -16.98 -15.78
C HIS A 100 11.36 -15.48 -15.47
N ILE A 101 11.84 -15.06 -14.29
CA ILE A 101 11.78 -13.67 -13.82
C ILE A 101 12.58 -12.71 -14.71
N TYR A 102 13.77 -13.09 -15.17
CA TYR A 102 14.59 -12.19 -15.99
C TYR A 102 13.97 -11.87 -17.36
N PRO A 103 13.51 -12.88 -18.15
CA PRO A 103 12.80 -12.61 -19.38
C PRO A 103 11.52 -11.81 -19.19
N ALA A 104 10.75 -12.11 -18.13
CA ALA A 104 9.53 -11.39 -17.79
C ALA A 104 9.80 -9.89 -17.56
N LEU A 105 10.82 -9.56 -16.72
CA LEU A 105 11.22 -8.17 -16.49
C LEU A 105 11.65 -7.48 -17.79
N VAL A 106 12.50 -8.12 -18.61
CA VAL A 106 12.97 -7.52 -19.88
C VAL A 106 11.80 -7.28 -20.82
N THR A 107 10.88 -8.24 -20.95
CA THR A 107 9.68 -8.08 -21.78
C THR A 107 8.81 -6.94 -21.29
N THR A 108 8.55 -6.88 -19.97
CA THR A 108 7.78 -5.82 -19.35
C THR A 108 8.39 -4.43 -19.58
N LEU A 109 9.72 -4.31 -19.43
CA LEU A 109 10.42 -3.04 -19.71
C LEU A 109 10.30 -2.62 -21.17
N LEU A 110 10.38 -3.57 -22.12
CA LEU A 110 10.30 -3.28 -23.55
C LEU A 110 8.88 -3.00 -24.03
N THR A 111 7.88 -3.67 -23.46
CA THR A 111 6.47 -3.57 -23.90
C THR A 111 5.65 -2.57 -23.09
N GLY A 112 6.07 -2.27 -21.87
CA GLY A 112 5.30 -1.48 -20.89
C GLY A 112 4.04 -2.21 -20.39
N ALA A 113 4.05 -3.54 -20.44
CA ALA A 113 2.93 -4.39 -19.97
C ALA A 113 3.45 -5.74 -19.45
N VAL A 114 2.81 -6.27 -18.43
CA VAL A 114 2.99 -7.65 -17.96
C VAL A 114 2.25 -8.58 -18.90
N SER A 115 2.88 -9.67 -19.33
CA SER A 115 2.20 -10.65 -20.20
C SER A 115 1.15 -11.45 -19.43
N PRO A 116 0.10 -12.00 -20.09
CA PRO A 116 -0.88 -12.86 -19.42
C PRO A 116 -0.27 -14.03 -18.67
N SER A 117 0.76 -14.67 -19.23
CA SER A 117 1.47 -15.77 -18.56
C SER A 117 2.28 -15.32 -17.33
N ASP A 118 2.74 -14.07 -17.34
CA ASP A 118 3.43 -13.50 -16.18
C ASP A 118 2.43 -13.07 -15.11
N GLN A 119 1.23 -12.62 -15.50
CA GLN A 119 0.14 -12.35 -14.58
C GLN A 119 -0.33 -13.64 -13.89
N ASP A 120 -0.51 -14.74 -14.62
CA ASP A 120 -0.82 -16.06 -14.06
C ASP A 120 0.27 -16.49 -13.05
N PHE A 121 1.55 -16.29 -13.41
CA PHE A 121 2.68 -16.58 -12.53
C PHE A 121 2.66 -15.76 -11.23
N LEU A 122 2.23 -14.50 -11.27
CA LEU A 122 2.07 -13.64 -10.11
C LEU A 122 0.87 -14.05 -9.26
N ASP A 123 -0.25 -14.41 -9.89
CA ASP A 123 -1.47 -14.84 -9.18
C ASP A 123 -1.26 -16.14 -8.39
N GLU A 124 -0.52 -17.12 -8.91
CA GLU A 124 -0.15 -18.34 -8.17
C GLU A 124 0.61 -18.07 -6.86
N ARG A 125 1.15 -16.87 -6.67
CA ARG A 125 1.95 -16.43 -5.51
C ARG A 125 1.24 -15.37 -4.69
N SER A 126 -0.04 -15.21 -4.95
CA SER A 126 -0.91 -14.23 -4.30
C SER A 126 -1.78 -14.94 -3.26
N PRO A 127 -1.80 -14.51 -2.00
CA PRO A 127 -2.69 -15.10 -0.99
C PRO A 127 -4.16 -14.78 -1.19
N SER A 128 -4.54 -13.92 -2.15
CA SER A 128 -5.90 -13.43 -2.38
C SER A 128 -6.98 -14.53 -2.39
N GLU A 129 -6.71 -15.63 -3.09
CA GLU A 129 -7.65 -16.77 -3.16
C GLU A 129 -7.66 -17.63 -1.88
N LEU A 130 -6.66 -17.47 -1.03
CA LEU A 130 -6.46 -18.28 0.17
C LEU A 130 -6.92 -17.59 1.45
N VAL A 131 -7.03 -16.26 1.47
CA VAL A 131 -7.34 -15.46 2.67
C VAL A 131 -8.57 -15.96 3.41
N ASN A 132 -9.58 -16.41 2.70
CA ASN A 132 -10.82 -16.93 3.27
C ASN A 132 -10.65 -18.27 4.01
N GLN A 133 -9.50 -18.92 3.90
CA GLN A 133 -9.17 -20.16 4.62
C GLN A 133 -8.40 -19.88 5.92
N ILE A 134 -7.96 -18.65 6.14
CA ILE A 134 -7.25 -18.26 7.36
C ILE A 134 -8.24 -18.22 8.53
N SER A 135 -7.94 -18.99 9.58
CA SER A 135 -8.67 -18.95 10.86
C SER A 135 -7.83 -18.36 12.00
N ALA A 136 -6.52 -18.24 11.79
CA ALA A 136 -5.59 -17.70 12.77
C ALA A 136 -5.84 -16.21 13.02
N PRO A 137 -5.94 -15.76 14.29
CA PRO A 137 -5.93 -14.35 14.63
C PRO A 137 -4.84 -13.58 13.91
N THR A 138 -5.20 -12.50 13.23
CA THR A 138 -4.31 -11.79 12.31
C THR A 138 -4.16 -10.32 12.67
N LEU A 139 -2.92 -9.87 12.87
CA LEU A 139 -2.55 -8.46 12.97
C LEU A 139 -1.89 -8.03 11.67
N LEU A 140 -2.58 -7.21 10.89
CA LEU A 140 -2.05 -6.64 9.65
C LEU A 140 -1.36 -5.31 9.95
N ILE A 141 -0.06 -5.21 9.63
CA ILE A 141 0.73 -4.00 9.79
C ILE A 141 1.14 -3.51 8.40
N GLN A 142 0.71 -2.29 8.00
CA GLN A 142 0.96 -1.75 6.67
C GLN A 142 1.51 -0.34 6.73
N GLY A 143 2.38 0.00 5.77
CA GLY A 143 3.00 1.32 5.69
C GLY A 143 2.13 2.34 4.96
N THR A 144 1.96 3.54 5.53
CA THR A 144 1.21 4.64 4.89
C THR A 144 1.95 5.29 3.72
N VAL A 145 3.25 5.01 3.59
CA VAL A 145 4.11 5.48 2.48
C VAL A 145 4.73 4.31 1.71
N ASP A 146 4.14 3.14 1.82
CA ASP A 146 4.58 1.95 1.09
C ASP A 146 4.04 1.98 -0.35
N ASN A 147 4.88 2.33 -1.29
CA ASN A 147 4.52 2.36 -2.70
C ASN A 147 4.81 1.04 -3.45
N LEU A 148 5.39 0.02 -2.78
CA LEU A 148 5.48 -1.34 -3.33
C LEU A 148 4.17 -2.10 -3.05
N PHE A 149 3.85 -2.30 -1.77
CA PHE A 149 2.60 -2.93 -1.31
C PHE A 149 1.78 -1.88 -0.55
N THR A 150 0.83 -1.28 -1.24
CA THR A 150 0.09 -0.14 -0.72
C THR A 150 -0.91 -0.55 0.36
N LEU A 151 -1.49 0.43 1.06
CA LEU A 151 -2.53 0.20 2.08
C LEU A 151 -3.69 -0.65 1.55
N ALA A 152 -3.98 -0.59 0.24
CA ALA A 152 -5.04 -1.35 -0.39
C ALA A 152 -4.87 -2.87 -0.24
N GLU A 153 -3.62 -3.37 -0.22
CA GLU A 153 -3.32 -4.79 -0.06
C GLU A 153 -3.74 -5.32 1.33
N ALA A 154 -3.40 -4.56 2.38
CA ALA A 154 -3.84 -4.89 3.73
C ALA A 154 -5.34 -4.66 3.93
N ASP A 155 -5.93 -3.64 3.29
CA ASP A 155 -7.35 -3.33 3.39
C ASP A 155 -8.23 -4.48 2.86
N VAL A 156 -7.91 -5.00 1.68
CA VAL A 156 -8.63 -6.14 1.08
C VAL A 156 -8.53 -7.36 1.99
N THR A 157 -7.32 -7.69 2.47
CA THR A 157 -7.09 -8.81 3.39
C THR A 157 -7.86 -8.63 4.71
N ALA A 158 -7.80 -7.44 5.33
CA ALA A 158 -8.49 -7.15 6.59
C ALA A 158 -10.00 -7.31 6.46
N LYS A 159 -10.60 -6.74 5.41
CA LYS A 159 -12.03 -6.82 5.16
C LYS A 159 -12.50 -8.28 4.97
N ALA A 160 -11.73 -9.07 4.25
CA ALA A 160 -12.04 -10.49 4.06
C ALA A 160 -11.99 -11.25 5.40
N LEU A 161 -10.94 -11.10 6.19
CA LEU A 161 -10.79 -11.76 7.50
C LEU A 161 -11.90 -11.35 8.48
N ILE A 162 -12.20 -10.04 8.57
CA ILE A 162 -13.27 -9.52 9.44
C ILE A 162 -14.64 -10.08 9.01
N ALA A 163 -14.92 -10.12 7.71
CA ALA A 163 -16.16 -10.68 7.18
C ALA A 163 -16.34 -12.17 7.50
N HIS A 164 -15.21 -12.91 7.63
CA HIS A 164 -15.20 -14.33 8.05
C HIS A 164 -15.15 -14.51 9.56
N GLY A 165 -15.21 -13.43 10.35
CA GLY A 165 -15.22 -13.51 11.82
C GLY A 165 -13.86 -13.84 12.46
N VAL A 166 -12.77 -13.73 11.70
CA VAL A 166 -11.42 -13.91 12.22
C VAL A 166 -11.04 -12.71 13.11
N PRO A 167 -10.50 -12.91 14.32
CA PRO A 167 -9.96 -11.83 15.11
C PRO A 167 -8.90 -11.07 14.31
N THR A 168 -9.19 -9.81 13.98
CA THR A 168 -8.34 -9.01 13.07
C THR A 168 -8.12 -7.63 13.65
N LYS A 169 -6.86 -7.21 13.67
CA LYS A 169 -6.43 -5.84 13.99
C LYS A 169 -5.61 -5.29 12.83
N VAL A 170 -5.74 -4.00 12.57
CA VAL A 170 -5.00 -3.29 11.53
C VAL A 170 -4.18 -2.17 12.17
N VAL A 171 -2.92 -2.07 11.80
CA VAL A 171 -2.02 -0.98 12.18
C VAL A 171 -1.41 -0.39 10.91
N TRP A 172 -1.63 0.91 10.68
CA TRP A 172 -0.92 1.65 9.66
C TRP A 172 0.16 2.52 10.30
N PHE A 173 1.41 2.33 9.89
CA PHE A 173 2.54 3.10 10.41
C PHE A 173 3.14 4.00 9.32
N CYS A 174 3.84 5.06 9.71
CA CYS A 174 4.50 5.94 8.73
C CYS A 174 5.83 5.31 8.29
N GLY A 175 5.76 4.46 7.28
CA GLY A 175 6.88 3.69 6.75
C GLY A 175 6.39 2.76 5.67
N GLY A 176 7.09 1.67 5.47
CA GLY A 176 6.81 0.65 4.45
C GLY A 176 8.11 0.17 3.82
N HIS A 177 8.10 -0.19 2.53
CA HIS A 177 9.32 -0.39 1.75
C HIS A 177 10.03 0.95 1.47
N GLY A 178 9.37 2.07 1.78
CA GLY A 178 9.89 3.41 1.81
C GLY A 178 10.03 3.97 3.23
N GLY A 179 10.85 5.03 3.40
CA GLY A 179 10.97 5.74 4.65
C GLY A 179 9.81 6.71 4.88
N CYS A 180 9.42 6.90 6.15
CA CYS A 180 8.49 7.97 6.51
C CYS A 180 9.03 9.33 6.07
N ILE A 181 8.18 10.16 5.49
CA ILE A 181 8.53 11.52 5.04
C ILE A 181 8.56 12.54 6.16
N SER A 182 8.05 12.18 7.34
CA SER A 182 8.21 12.92 8.59
C SER A 182 9.19 12.20 9.54
N SER A 183 9.83 12.93 10.44
CA SER A 183 10.78 12.36 11.40
C SER A 183 10.08 11.68 12.58
N VAL A 184 9.18 10.75 12.30
CA VAL A 184 8.42 10.04 13.33
C VAL A 184 9.11 8.73 13.67
N ASN A 185 9.26 8.46 14.95
CA ASN A 185 9.60 7.14 15.46
C ASN A 185 8.30 6.43 15.88
N ASP A 186 7.73 5.62 15.01
CA ASP A 186 6.54 4.82 15.27
C ASP A 186 6.83 3.31 15.35
N GLY A 187 8.10 2.93 15.32
CA GLY A 187 8.54 1.55 15.51
C GLY A 187 8.03 0.95 16.81
N GLU A 188 7.92 1.75 17.89
CA GLU A 188 7.33 1.31 19.15
C GLU A 188 5.86 0.91 19.03
N VAL A 189 5.07 1.56 18.16
CA VAL A 189 3.66 1.20 17.91
C VAL A 189 3.59 -0.17 17.27
N VAL A 190 4.43 -0.41 16.26
CA VAL A 190 4.51 -1.68 15.53
C VAL A 190 4.95 -2.81 16.45
N GLU A 191 6.05 -2.61 17.19
CA GLU A 191 6.61 -3.63 18.09
C GLU A 191 5.63 -3.98 19.22
N ARG A 192 5.05 -2.98 19.88
CA ARG A 192 4.07 -3.20 20.94
C ARG A 192 2.86 -3.97 20.42
N ALA A 193 2.28 -3.56 19.28
CA ALA A 193 1.12 -4.22 18.71
C ALA A 193 1.42 -5.70 18.39
N ALA A 194 2.58 -5.99 17.82
CA ALA A 194 3.01 -7.35 17.52
C ALA A 194 3.19 -8.19 18.80
N MET A 195 3.86 -7.64 19.82
CA MET A 195 4.09 -8.34 21.07
C MET A 195 2.79 -8.60 21.85
N ASP A 196 1.89 -7.62 21.92
CA ASP A 196 0.58 -7.78 22.57
C ASP A 196 -0.26 -8.82 21.83
N TRP A 197 -0.22 -8.84 20.49
CA TRP A 197 -0.91 -9.84 19.67
C TRP A 197 -0.42 -11.26 19.97
N LEU A 198 0.89 -11.46 19.95
CA LEU A 198 1.50 -12.77 20.25
C LEU A 198 1.27 -13.21 21.69
N ASN A 199 1.38 -12.29 22.67
CA ASN A 199 1.10 -12.59 24.06
C ASN A 199 -0.37 -13.02 24.24
N ARG A 200 -1.29 -12.33 23.57
CA ARG A 200 -2.72 -12.63 23.66
C ARG A 200 -3.07 -13.97 23.05
N TYR A 201 -2.60 -14.25 21.83
CA TYR A 201 -3.09 -15.38 21.03
C TYR A 201 -2.16 -16.61 21.07
N VAL A 202 -0.85 -16.42 21.08
CA VAL A 202 0.10 -17.55 21.14
C VAL A 202 0.39 -17.97 22.58
N LYS A 203 0.73 -17.04 23.47
CA LYS A 203 0.87 -17.36 24.92
C LYS A 203 -0.46 -17.56 25.62
N ARG A 204 -1.58 -17.14 24.99
CA ARG A 204 -2.94 -17.22 25.56
C ARG A 204 -3.10 -16.46 26.87
N ASP A 205 -2.37 -15.36 27.01
CA ASP A 205 -2.48 -14.47 28.16
C ASP A 205 -3.75 -13.61 28.05
N GLY A 206 -4.79 -14.03 28.79
CA GLY A 206 -6.08 -13.37 28.83
C GLY A 206 -6.06 -11.96 29.44
N SER A 207 -4.99 -11.59 30.14
CA SER A 207 -4.84 -10.25 30.73
C SER A 207 -4.35 -9.21 29.73
N VAL A 208 -3.76 -9.65 28.60
CA VAL A 208 -3.27 -8.73 27.56
C VAL A 208 -4.42 -8.15 26.75
N VAL A 209 -4.47 -6.84 26.67
CA VAL A 209 -5.42 -6.07 25.85
C VAL A 209 -4.72 -5.64 24.57
N THR A 210 -5.21 -6.09 23.42
CA THR A 210 -4.60 -5.79 22.12
C THR A 210 -4.92 -4.38 21.59
N GLY A 211 -5.65 -3.57 22.37
CA GLY A 211 -6.03 -2.21 21.99
C GLY A 211 -7.14 -2.13 20.94
N PRO A 212 -7.33 -0.93 20.35
CA PRO A 212 -8.33 -0.69 19.32
C PRO A 212 -8.14 -1.58 18.09
N GLN A 213 -9.21 -1.85 17.34
CA GLN A 213 -9.13 -2.67 16.13
C GLN A 213 -8.34 -2.01 15.02
N PHE A 214 -8.33 -0.67 14.97
CA PHE A 214 -7.57 0.10 14.01
C PHE A 214 -6.72 1.17 14.71
N GLU A 215 -5.42 1.20 14.41
CA GLU A 215 -4.49 2.27 14.80
C GLU A 215 -3.77 2.76 13.54
N TRP A 216 -3.57 4.06 13.42
CA TRP A 216 -2.81 4.60 12.30
C TRP A 216 -1.98 5.81 12.70
N VAL A 217 -0.87 5.97 11.99
CA VAL A 217 -0.02 7.15 12.03
C VAL A 217 -0.18 7.86 10.70
N ASP A 218 -0.59 9.13 10.73
CA ASP A 218 -0.69 9.90 9.50
C ASP A 218 0.69 10.38 9.00
N GLN A 219 0.70 10.96 7.81
CA GLN A 219 1.91 11.46 7.19
C GLN A 219 2.64 12.53 8.02
N ASN A 220 1.93 13.25 8.89
CA ASN A 220 2.49 14.25 9.80
C ASN A 220 3.03 13.63 11.10
N GLY A 221 2.86 12.32 11.27
CA GLY A 221 3.32 11.57 12.42
C GLY A 221 2.40 11.60 13.63
N THR A 222 1.18 12.06 13.43
CA THR A 222 0.17 12.03 14.48
C THR A 222 -0.49 10.66 14.54
N LYS A 223 -0.66 10.16 15.77
CA LYS A 223 -1.20 8.82 16.03
C LYS A 223 -2.68 8.89 16.35
N PHE A 224 -3.44 8.02 15.70
CA PHE A 224 -4.89 7.93 15.84
C PHE A 224 -5.33 6.48 16.03
N SER A 225 -6.53 6.30 16.54
CA SER A 225 -7.15 4.99 16.66
C SER A 225 -8.67 5.03 16.48
N SER A 226 -9.23 3.88 16.14
CA SER A 226 -10.67 3.61 16.11
C SER A 226 -10.95 2.19 16.58
N ASN A 227 -12.08 2.00 17.26
CA ASN A 227 -12.51 0.66 17.70
C ASN A 227 -13.03 -0.21 16.55
N MET A 228 -13.11 0.32 15.34
CA MET A 228 -13.60 -0.38 14.14
C MET A 228 -12.64 -0.21 12.97
N TYR A 229 -12.51 -1.28 12.17
CA TYR A 229 -11.87 -1.24 10.86
C TYR A 229 -12.86 -1.72 9.78
N PRO A 230 -13.05 -0.99 8.65
CA PRO A 230 -12.55 0.38 8.46
C PRO A 230 -13.15 1.37 9.47
N VAL A 231 -12.46 2.50 9.66
CA VAL A 231 -12.99 3.57 10.49
C VAL A 231 -14.35 4.04 9.94
N PRO A 232 -15.36 4.32 10.80
CA PRO A 232 -16.64 4.86 10.34
C PRO A 232 -16.46 6.11 9.49
N THR A 233 -17.19 6.17 8.39
CA THR A 233 -17.07 7.27 7.42
C THR A 233 -17.78 8.53 7.87
N GLY A 234 -17.09 9.66 7.75
CA GLY A 234 -17.68 11.00 7.86
C GLY A 234 -18.30 11.47 6.53
N THR A 235 -18.56 12.75 6.43
CA THR A 235 -19.05 13.37 5.20
C THR A 235 -17.90 13.51 4.20
N PRO A 236 -17.93 12.86 3.04
CA PRO A 236 -16.87 12.97 2.06
C PRO A 236 -16.66 14.42 1.60
N LEU A 237 -15.41 14.79 1.35
CA LEU A 237 -15.10 16.08 0.74
C LEU A 237 -15.08 15.93 -0.77
N THR A 238 -15.80 16.80 -1.48
CA THR A 238 -15.87 16.75 -2.94
C THR A 238 -15.54 18.10 -3.55
N THR A 239 -14.71 18.09 -4.60
CA THR A 239 -14.44 19.25 -5.44
C THR A 239 -14.53 18.85 -6.92
N SER A 240 -14.87 19.79 -7.78
CA SER A 240 -14.97 19.54 -9.22
C SER A 240 -14.71 20.81 -10.03
N SER A 241 -14.24 20.61 -11.27
CA SER A 241 -14.05 21.68 -12.26
C SER A 241 -14.54 21.22 -13.63
N SER A 242 -15.15 22.13 -14.38
CA SER A 242 -15.47 21.98 -15.80
C SER A 242 -14.67 22.91 -16.70
N VAL A 243 -13.63 23.53 -16.14
CA VAL A 243 -12.67 24.33 -16.92
C VAL A 243 -11.72 23.40 -17.63
N GLY A 244 -11.68 23.47 -18.96
CA GLY A 244 -10.79 22.65 -19.78
C GLY A 244 -9.32 22.89 -19.46
N GLN A 245 -8.57 21.80 -19.27
CA GLN A 245 -7.12 21.82 -19.06
C GLN A 245 -6.45 20.81 -19.97
N THR A 246 -5.27 21.13 -20.48
CA THR A 246 -4.50 20.25 -21.38
C THR A 246 -3.25 19.76 -20.69
N LEU A 247 -3.00 18.45 -20.75
CA LEU A 247 -1.79 17.80 -20.26
C LEU A 247 -0.98 17.28 -21.45
N PRO A 248 0.18 17.89 -21.77
CA PRO A 248 1.12 17.32 -22.73
C PRO A 248 1.76 16.05 -22.14
N LEU A 249 1.65 14.94 -22.84
CA LEU A 249 2.17 13.64 -22.39
C LEU A 249 3.63 13.48 -22.83
N ARG A 250 4.55 13.70 -21.91
CA ARG A 250 5.99 13.66 -22.17
C ARG A 250 6.68 12.72 -21.18
N LEU A 251 7.62 11.92 -21.67
CA LEU A 251 8.29 10.87 -20.89
C LEU A 251 9.10 11.41 -19.69
N PHE A 252 9.78 12.53 -19.83
CA PHE A 252 10.73 13.02 -18.82
C PHE A 252 10.36 14.37 -18.18
N PHE A 253 9.30 15.01 -18.62
CA PHE A 253 8.92 16.34 -18.15
C PHE A 253 7.42 16.37 -17.85
N GLY A 254 7.06 16.49 -16.61
CA GLY A 254 5.65 16.57 -16.21
C GLY A 254 5.13 15.33 -15.53
N GLY A 255 5.97 14.72 -14.70
CA GLY A 255 5.59 13.61 -13.87
C GLY A 255 5.88 13.83 -12.41
N SER A 256 5.39 12.92 -11.59
CA SER A 256 5.82 12.76 -10.24
C SER A 256 7.33 12.46 -10.23
N GLY A 257 8.10 13.39 -9.76
CA GLY A 257 9.55 13.31 -9.68
C GLY A 257 10.05 13.17 -8.25
N PRO A 258 11.34 12.86 -8.06
CA PRO A 258 11.92 12.81 -6.73
C PRO A 258 11.81 14.18 -6.03
N ASN A 259 11.43 14.15 -4.78
CA ASN A 259 11.44 15.35 -3.96
C ASN A 259 12.89 15.74 -3.62
N PHE A 260 13.41 16.77 -4.27
CA PHE A 260 14.76 17.29 -4.00
C PHE A 260 14.93 17.82 -2.57
N ARG A 261 13.86 18.20 -1.86
CA ARG A 261 13.93 18.59 -0.44
C ARG A 261 14.20 17.40 0.49
N ALA A 262 13.79 16.20 0.12
CA ALA A 262 14.15 14.99 0.86
C ALA A 262 15.65 14.68 0.74
N PHE A 263 16.32 15.17 -0.31
CA PHE A 263 17.78 15.10 -0.47
C PHE A 263 18.53 15.94 0.59
N GLU A 264 17.94 17.04 1.03
CA GLU A 264 18.52 17.90 2.07
C GLU A 264 18.36 17.31 3.49
N ALA A 265 17.38 16.45 3.70
CA ALA A 265 17.07 15.87 5.02
C ALA A 265 17.86 14.61 5.38
N GLY A 266 18.72 14.10 4.49
CA GLY A 266 19.59 12.95 4.77
C GLY A 266 19.54 11.85 3.73
N LEU A 267 20.46 11.89 2.81
CA LEU A 267 20.60 11.11 1.58
C LEU A 267 20.70 9.58 1.75
N PHE A 268 20.84 9.08 2.97
CA PHE A 268 21.19 7.68 3.22
C PHE A 268 20.07 6.84 3.88
N ASN A 269 18.92 7.43 4.14
CA ASN A 269 17.79 6.68 4.72
C ASN A 269 16.95 5.93 3.69
N GLY A 270 17.59 5.44 2.65
CA GLY A 270 17.04 4.39 1.81
C GLY A 270 16.76 4.78 0.36
N ALA A 271 16.88 3.81 -0.51
CA ALA A 271 16.53 3.86 -1.94
C ALA A 271 15.12 4.42 -2.22
N SER A 272 14.26 4.44 -1.21
CA SER A 272 12.90 4.99 -1.21
C SER A 272 12.84 6.49 -1.42
N ALA A 273 13.86 7.25 -1.04
CA ALA A 273 13.93 8.70 -1.33
C ALA A 273 13.93 8.98 -2.82
N PHE A 274 14.43 8.03 -3.62
CA PHE A 274 14.40 8.14 -5.09
C PHE A 274 13.00 7.98 -5.69
N LEU A 275 12.06 7.44 -4.92
CA LEU A 275 10.70 7.16 -5.36
C LEU A 275 9.69 8.17 -4.81
N SER A 276 10.13 9.12 -3.98
CA SER A 276 9.25 10.13 -3.40
C SER A 276 8.73 11.09 -4.48
N GLY A 277 7.43 11.15 -4.60
CA GLY A 277 6.74 12.10 -5.44
C GLY A 277 6.77 13.50 -4.85
N ALA A 278 6.87 14.50 -5.73
CA ALA A 278 6.73 15.91 -5.38
C ALA A 278 5.70 16.57 -6.28
N GLU A 279 5.29 17.78 -5.90
CA GLU A 279 4.48 18.64 -6.74
C GLU A 279 5.08 18.74 -8.15
N ALA A 280 4.27 18.45 -9.17
CA ALA A 280 4.66 18.48 -10.56
C ALA A 280 4.38 19.87 -11.15
N THR A 281 5.28 20.37 -11.98
CA THR A 281 5.13 21.68 -12.64
C THR A 281 4.27 21.62 -13.91
N ASN A 282 3.99 20.41 -14.42
CA ASN A 282 3.15 20.17 -15.59
C ASN A 282 2.08 19.16 -15.22
N ALA A 283 0.93 19.65 -14.80
CA ALA A 283 -0.19 18.83 -14.34
C ALA A 283 -1.53 19.47 -14.74
N VAL A 284 -2.56 18.64 -14.81
CA VAL A 284 -3.95 19.09 -14.66
C VAL A 284 -4.25 19.11 -13.18
N GLU A 285 -4.71 20.25 -12.68
CA GLU A 285 -4.86 20.49 -11.25
C GLU A 285 -6.31 20.70 -10.83
N LEU A 286 -6.63 20.16 -9.64
CA LEU A 286 -7.89 20.39 -8.97
C LEU A 286 -7.66 20.50 -7.45
N THR A 287 -7.74 21.70 -6.91
CA THR A 287 -7.55 21.94 -5.48
C THR A 287 -8.84 21.71 -4.69
N LEU A 288 -8.73 20.99 -3.58
CA LEU A 288 -9.80 20.88 -2.60
C LEU A 288 -9.87 22.19 -1.80
N PRO A 289 -11.06 22.80 -1.68
CA PRO A 289 -11.22 24.00 -0.85
C PRO A 289 -10.86 23.75 0.61
N ALA A 290 -10.20 24.72 1.23
CA ALA A 290 -9.82 24.67 2.64
C ALA A 290 -11.02 24.43 3.55
N GLN A 291 -10.84 23.57 4.55
CA GLN A 291 -11.88 23.23 5.53
C GLN A 291 -11.80 24.16 6.74
N ALA A 292 -12.94 24.38 7.40
CA ALA A 292 -13.02 25.21 8.60
C ALA A 292 -12.55 24.47 9.87
N THR A 293 -12.60 23.14 9.85
CA THR A 293 -12.28 22.25 10.98
C THR A 293 -11.29 21.19 10.54
N THR A 294 -10.57 20.62 11.51
CA THR A 294 -9.71 19.46 11.28
C THR A 294 -10.50 18.33 10.63
N THR A 295 -9.95 17.76 9.58
CA THR A 295 -10.57 16.68 8.80
C THR A 295 -9.60 15.54 8.62
N TYR A 296 -10.05 14.33 8.91
CA TYR A 296 -9.26 13.12 8.80
C TYR A 296 -9.56 12.43 7.47
N ILE A 297 -8.63 12.47 6.54
CA ILE A 297 -8.72 11.76 5.25
C ILE A 297 -8.13 10.37 5.47
N VAL A 298 -8.97 9.34 5.44
CA VAL A 298 -8.56 7.95 5.67
C VAL A 298 -9.29 7.05 4.69
N GLY A 299 -8.54 6.41 3.79
CA GLY A 299 -9.10 5.52 2.78
C GLY A 299 -8.74 5.88 1.35
N ALA A 300 -9.44 5.30 0.37
CA ALA A 300 -9.21 5.50 -1.06
C ALA A 300 -10.00 6.70 -1.58
N PRO A 301 -9.34 7.76 -2.09
CA PRO A 301 -10.00 8.83 -2.84
C PRO A 301 -10.60 8.28 -4.13
N GLU A 302 -11.67 8.92 -4.62
CA GLU A 302 -12.29 8.60 -5.89
C GLU A 302 -12.10 9.74 -6.88
N LEU A 303 -11.58 9.42 -8.06
CA LEU A 303 -11.38 10.34 -9.15
C LEU A 303 -12.31 10.00 -10.31
N GLU A 304 -12.98 11.04 -10.85
CA GLU A 304 -13.73 10.95 -12.09
C GLU A 304 -13.32 12.11 -13.01
N PHE A 305 -13.00 11.82 -14.27
CA PHE A 305 -12.76 12.87 -15.25
C PHE A 305 -13.17 12.47 -16.66
N THR A 306 -13.60 13.48 -17.44
CA THR A 306 -13.92 13.34 -18.86
C THR A 306 -12.83 14.00 -19.68
N TYR A 307 -12.34 13.28 -20.69
CA TYR A 307 -11.22 13.71 -21.50
C TYR A 307 -11.36 13.30 -22.96
N SER A 308 -10.58 13.93 -23.82
CA SER A 308 -10.24 13.47 -25.16
C SER A 308 -8.73 13.64 -25.36
N GLY A 309 -8.16 12.96 -26.34
CA GLY A 309 -6.73 13.09 -26.59
C GLY A 309 -6.24 12.21 -27.73
N THR A 310 -5.02 12.46 -28.17
CA THR A 310 -4.33 11.66 -29.19
C THR A 310 -2.91 11.36 -28.75
N GLY A 311 -2.42 10.18 -29.07
CA GLY A 311 -1.05 9.79 -28.69
C GLY A 311 -0.86 8.31 -28.50
N SER A 312 0.28 7.94 -27.92
CA SER A 312 0.66 6.54 -27.63
C SER A 312 0.68 6.20 -26.16
N SER A 313 0.50 7.16 -25.25
CA SER A 313 0.43 6.88 -23.82
C SER A 313 -0.79 6.03 -23.51
N ARG A 314 -0.59 4.99 -22.68
CA ARG A 314 -1.65 4.10 -22.20
C ARG A 314 -2.17 4.51 -20.85
N HIS A 315 -1.41 5.34 -20.12
CA HIS A 315 -1.74 5.80 -18.77
C HIS A 315 -1.43 7.28 -18.62
N VAL A 316 -2.17 7.91 -17.75
CA VAL A 316 -1.81 9.11 -17.00
C VAL A 316 -1.78 8.73 -15.52
N TYR A 317 -1.26 9.59 -14.68
CA TYR A 317 -1.04 9.25 -13.27
C TYR A 317 -1.67 10.32 -12.39
N ALA A 318 -2.33 9.89 -11.31
CA ALA A 318 -2.90 10.78 -10.32
C ALA A 318 -2.11 10.75 -9.03
N GLN A 319 -1.83 11.92 -8.49
CA GLN A 319 -1.24 12.11 -7.17
C GLN A 319 -1.99 13.19 -6.40
N LEU A 320 -1.99 13.10 -5.06
CA LEU A 320 -2.52 14.13 -4.17
C LEU A 320 -1.35 14.83 -3.50
N VAL A 321 -1.32 16.13 -3.55
CA VAL A 321 -0.25 16.96 -2.98
C VAL A 321 -0.78 17.69 -1.75
N ASP A 322 -0.09 17.59 -0.64
CA ASP A 322 -0.29 18.46 0.51
C ASP A 322 0.31 19.84 0.16
N ASP A 323 -0.54 20.83 -0.02
CA ASP A 323 -0.13 22.16 -0.47
C ASP A 323 0.74 22.90 0.58
N THR A 324 0.72 22.45 1.84
CA THR A 324 1.55 23.02 2.90
C THR A 324 3.00 22.58 2.79
N THR A 325 3.22 21.31 2.43
CA THR A 325 4.54 20.69 2.38
C THR A 325 5.08 20.53 0.96
N GLY A 326 4.22 20.54 -0.04
CA GLY A 326 4.53 20.21 -1.44
C GLY A 326 4.86 18.72 -1.62
N LEU A 327 4.46 17.86 -0.67
CA LEU A 327 4.72 16.42 -0.71
C LEU A 327 3.49 15.67 -1.20
N VAL A 328 3.73 14.59 -1.92
CA VAL A 328 2.67 13.68 -2.34
C VAL A 328 2.19 12.86 -1.14
N LEU A 329 0.89 12.83 -0.94
CA LEU A 329 0.25 12.08 0.15
C LEU A 329 0.56 10.58 0.02
N GLY A 330 1.06 10.00 1.10
CA GLY A 330 1.44 8.59 1.16
C GLY A 330 2.59 8.23 0.22
N ASN A 331 3.18 9.20 -0.47
CA ASN A 331 4.10 8.93 -1.59
C ASN A 331 3.45 8.06 -2.69
N HIS A 332 2.13 8.16 -2.84
CA HIS A 332 1.34 7.31 -3.73
C HIS A 332 0.99 8.00 -5.03
N VAL A 333 1.22 7.28 -6.11
CA VAL A 333 0.81 7.66 -7.45
C VAL A 333 -0.06 6.55 -8.03
N THR A 334 -1.26 6.89 -8.49
CA THR A 334 -2.18 5.93 -9.09
C THR A 334 -2.13 6.00 -10.60
N PRO A 335 -1.76 4.94 -11.31
CA PRO A 335 -1.84 4.88 -12.77
C PRO A 335 -3.31 4.75 -13.21
N ILE A 336 -3.68 5.54 -14.21
CA ILE A 336 -5.02 5.59 -14.77
C ILE A 336 -4.95 5.22 -16.24
N PRO A 337 -5.57 4.10 -16.66
CA PRO A 337 -5.63 3.74 -18.06
C PRO A 337 -6.38 4.79 -18.89
N VAL A 338 -5.83 5.15 -20.04
CA VAL A 338 -6.45 6.10 -20.99
C VAL A 338 -6.42 5.57 -22.40
N THR A 339 -7.45 5.94 -23.18
CA THR A 339 -7.53 5.67 -24.63
C THR A 339 -7.41 7.00 -25.39
N LEU A 340 -6.39 7.12 -26.21
CA LEU A 340 -6.05 8.36 -26.93
C LEU A 340 -6.35 8.24 -28.43
N ASP A 341 -7.61 8.02 -28.76
CA ASP A 341 -8.14 7.81 -30.12
C ASP A 341 -8.82 9.06 -30.73
N GLY A 342 -8.76 10.19 -30.03
CA GLY A 342 -9.42 11.43 -30.38
C GLY A 342 -10.88 11.53 -29.94
N ALA A 343 -11.49 10.46 -29.49
CA ALA A 343 -12.86 10.45 -28.96
C ALA A 343 -12.90 10.97 -27.50
N THR A 344 -14.12 11.27 -27.05
CA THR A 344 -14.36 11.63 -25.65
C THR A 344 -14.59 10.39 -24.83
N HIS A 345 -13.86 10.27 -23.73
CA HIS A 345 -13.96 9.19 -22.74
C HIS A 345 -14.18 9.74 -21.33
N THR A 346 -14.79 8.95 -20.48
CA THR A 346 -14.91 9.23 -19.04
C THR A 346 -14.34 8.05 -18.27
N VAL A 347 -13.51 8.35 -17.27
CA VAL A 347 -12.95 7.37 -16.35
C VAL A 347 -13.40 7.71 -14.93
N ARG A 348 -13.71 6.68 -14.14
CA ARG A 348 -13.96 6.75 -12.71
C ARG A 348 -13.16 5.65 -12.03
N ILE A 349 -12.30 6.03 -11.09
CA ILE A 349 -11.32 5.11 -10.52
C ILE A 349 -10.98 5.49 -9.07
N PRO A 350 -10.85 4.51 -8.16
CA PRO A 350 -10.27 4.76 -6.85
C PRO A 350 -8.76 5.03 -6.99
N LEU A 351 -8.28 6.03 -6.28
CA LEU A 351 -6.85 6.27 -6.10
C LEU A 351 -6.29 5.42 -4.97
N GLU A 352 -4.97 5.38 -4.85
CA GLU A 352 -4.33 4.71 -3.72
C GLU A 352 -4.80 5.31 -2.39
N MET A 353 -4.92 4.42 -1.39
CA MET A 353 -5.40 4.81 -0.06
C MET A 353 -4.39 5.71 0.64
N VAL A 354 -4.89 6.66 1.40
CA VAL A 354 -4.09 7.60 2.18
C VAL A 354 -4.59 7.71 3.61
N ALA A 355 -3.69 8.13 4.51
CA ALA A 355 -4.01 8.57 5.86
C ALA A 355 -3.36 9.94 6.08
N HIS A 356 -4.19 10.99 6.06
CA HIS A 356 -3.73 12.35 6.19
C HIS A 356 -4.72 13.21 6.99
N THR A 357 -4.19 14.08 7.83
CA THR A 357 -5.00 15.01 8.63
C THR A 357 -4.82 16.41 8.07
N LEU A 358 -5.93 16.98 7.59
CA LEU A 358 -5.99 18.39 7.21
C LEU A 358 -6.29 19.24 8.45
N ALA A 359 -5.38 20.11 8.81
CA ALA A 359 -5.68 21.16 9.78
C ALA A 359 -6.59 22.24 9.15
N PRO A 360 -7.25 23.08 9.97
CA PRO A 360 -8.08 24.15 9.44
C PRO A 360 -7.30 25.07 8.49
N ARG A 361 -7.85 25.30 7.30
CA ARG A 361 -7.32 26.14 6.21
C ARG A 361 -6.22 25.47 5.36
N GLU A 362 -5.78 24.28 5.66
CA GLU A 362 -4.92 23.51 4.76
C GLU A 362 -5.71 23.01 3.55
N THR A 363 -5.01 22.81 2.45
CA THR A 363 -5.56 22.35 1.19
C THR A 363 -4.76 21.16 0.66
N VAL A 364 -5.41 20.38 -0.21
CA VAL A 364 -4.81 19.30 -0.98
C VAL A 364 -5.15 19.53 -2.44
N THR A 365 -4.14 19.42 -3.30
CA THR A 365 -4.32 19.51 -4.74
C THR A 365 -4.14 18.14 -5.39
N LEU A 366 -5.17 17.72 -6.15
CA LEU A 366 -5.05 16.63 -7.10
C LEU A 366 -4.25 17.11 -8.31
N GLN A 367 -3.26 16.34 -8.71
CA GLN A 367 -2.52 16.51 -9.95
C GLN A 367 -2.65 15.28 -10.84
N LEU A 368 -3.11 15.46 -12.10
CA LEU A 368 -2.91 14.47 -13.15
C LEU A 368 -1.60 14.80 -13.87
N VAL A 369 -0.70 13.83 -13.93
CA VAL A 369 0.65 13.97 -14.46
C VAL A 369 0.91 12.98 -15.60
N ALA A 370 1.82 13.35 -16.50
CA ALA A 370 2.10 12.57 -17.71
C ALA A 370 2.94 11.30 -17.45
N SER A 371 3.73 11.30 -16.38
CA SER A 371 4.64 10.20 -16.05
C SER A 371 4.83 10.07 -14.54
N ALA A 372 5.26 8.90 -14.09
CA ALA A 372 5.66 8.67 -12.71
C ALA A 372 6.91 7.79 -12.68
N VAL A 373 7.86 8.10 -11.81
CA VAL A 373 9.15 7.37 -11.70
C VAL A 373 8.93 5.89 -11.41
N GLU A 374 7.92 5.58 -10.65
CA GLU A 374 7.57 4.21 -10.24
C GLU A 374 7.14 3.34 -11.42
N TYR A 375 6.48 3.93 -12.43
CA TYR A 375 5.82 3.27 -13.57
C TYR A 375 6.44 3.62 -14.91
N GLN A 376 7.73 3.69 -15.04
CA GLN A 376 8.39 4.15 -16.27
C GLN A 376 7.86 3.42 -17.52
N ALA A 377 7.23 4.15 -18.43
CA ALA A 377 6.88 3.70 -19.75
C ALA A 377 7.82 4.33 -20.79
N LEU A 378 8.53 3.52 -21.56
CA LEU A 378 9.52 4.00 -22.55
C LEU A 378 8.86 4.74 -23.74
N TRP A 379 7.53 4.62 -23.91
CA TRP A 379 6.82 5.08 -25.11
C TRP A 379 5.60 5.97 -24.77
N SER A 380 5.81 7.00 -23.95
CA SER A 380 4.73 7.92 -23.63
C SER A 380 4.82 9.18 -24.48
N SER A 381 3.79 9.41 -25.30
CA SER A 381 3.64 10.66 -26.05
C SER A 381 2.18 10.95 -26.32
N GLY A 382 1.87 12.22 -26.57
CA GLY A 382 0.54 12.68 -26.94
C GLY A 382 0.07 13.87 -26.14
N GLU A 383 -1.24 14.04 -26.11
CA GLU A 383 -1.91 15.11 -25.41
C GLU A 383 -3.24 14.63 -24.84
N LEU A 384 -3.53 14.99 -23.61
CA LEU A 384 -4.80 14.73 -22.93
C LEU A 384 -5.49 16.06 -22.65
N ASN A 385 -6.72 16.23 -23.14
CA ASN A 385 -7.56 17.40 -22.92
C ASN A 385 -8.68 17.02 -21.95
N VAL A 386 -8.59 17.46 -20.71
CA VAL A 386 -9.58 17.20 -19.65
C VAL A 386 -10.65 18.28 -19.72
N SER A 387 -11.90 17.88 -19.94
CA SER A 387 -13.06 18.78 -20.03
C SER A 387 -13.82 18.93 -18.72
N SER A 388 -13.78 17.91 -17.87
CA SER A 388 -14.33 17.95 -16.51
C SER A 388 -13.56 17.00 -15.60
N ILE A 389 -13.42 17.39 -14.33
CA ILE A 389 -12.72 16.60 -13.32
C ILE A 389 -13.40 16.73 -11.97
N ARG A 390 -13.52 15.65 -11.24
CA ARG A 390 -14.11 15.58 -9.90
C ARG A 390 -13.28 14.67 -9.00
N LEU A 391 -12.99 15.16 -7.80
CA LEU A 391 -12.33 14.41 -6.73
C LEU A 391 -13.28 14.28 -5.54
N THR A 392 -13.37 13.07 -4.99
CA THR A 392 -14.05 12.80 -3.72
C THR A 392 -13.05 12.17 -2.76
N LEU A 393 -12.77 12.84 -1.64
CA LEU A 393 -11.90 12.34 -0.58
C LEU A 393 -12.75 11.67 0.51
N PRO A 394 -12.44 10.43 0.90
CA PRO A 394 -13.08 9.78 2.04
C PRO A 394 -12.63 10.46 3.32
N THR A 395 -13.55 10.65 4.27
CA THR A 395 -13.24 11.16 5.60
C THR A 395 -13.64 10.17 6.66
N ALA A 396 -12.91 10.14 7.77
CA ALA A 396 -13.35 9.45 8.97
C ALA A 396 -14.33 10.30 9.78
N ASP A 397 -15.31 9.65 10.40
CA ASP A 397 -16.16 10.31 11.38
C ASP A 397 -15.32 10.73 12.59
N ALA A 398 -15.24 12.02 12.86
CA ALA A 398 -14.46 12.56 13.96
C ALA A 398 -14.86 11.99 15.34
N ALA A 399 -16.11 11.56 15.51
CA ALA A 399 -16.58 10.93 16.74
C ALA A 399 -16.01 9.50 16.94
N ALA A 400 -15.58 8.86 15.86
CA ALA A 400 -14.98 7.52 15.88
C ALA A 400 -13.45 7.55 15.91
N VAL A 401 -12.82 8.74 15.88
CA VAL A 401 -11.37 8.93 15.85
C VAL A 401 -10.89 9.39 17.23
N THR A 402 -9.93 8.67 17.79
CA THR A 402 -9.22 9.08 19.01
C THR A 402 -7.79 9.42 18.66
N GLN A 403 -7.37 10.64 18.92
CA GLN A 403 -5.97 11.04 18.80
C GLN A 403 -5.20 10.58 20.04
N THR A 404 -4.13 9.84 19.86
CA THR A 404 -3.28 9.36 20.95
C THR A 404 -2.20 10.40 21.25
N SER A 405 -2.19 10.93 22.47
CA SER A 405 -1.14 11.84 22.90
C SER A 405 0.16 11.08 23.20
N ALA A 406 1.31 11.72 22.95
CA ALA A 406 2.63 11.14 23.24
C ALA A 406 2.83 10.72 24.73
N SER A 407 2.02 11.28 25.64
CA SER A 407 2.08 10.95 27.08
C SER A 407 1.33 9.67 27.46
N GLN A 408 0.53 9.05 26.57
CA GLN A 408 -0.20 7.80 26.85
C GLN A 408 0.57 6.54 26.47
N LEU A 409 1.79 6.68 25.95
CA LEU A 409 2.65 5.58 25.53
C LEU A 409 3.60 5.08 26.63
N VAL A 410 3.54 5.65 27.83
CA VAL A 410 4.44 5.36 28.99
C VAL A 410 3.67 4.77 30.18
N ALA A 411 2.56 4.10 29.98
CA ALA A 411 1.84 3.42 31.04
C ALA A 411 1.74 1.92 30.82
#